data_3bdb086278d3b1ca59fef8897954a440
#
_entry.id   3bdb086278d3b1ca59fef8897954a440
#
_cell.length_a   1.000
_cell.length_b   1.000
_cell.length_c   1.000
_cell.angle_alpha   90.00
_cell.angle_beta   90.00
_cell.angle_gamma   90.00
#
_symmetry.space_group_name_H-M   'P 1'
#
loop_
_entity.id
_entity.type
_entity.pdbx_description
1 polymer ?
#
loop_
_entity_poly.entity_id
_entity_poly.type
_entity_poly.pdbx_seq_one_letter_code
_entity_poly.pdbx_strand_id
1 'polypeptide(L)'
;MLFRSKKAITTTFGKQNAETLLSFYNELKDQDQVGARSLKNKVLSYLAATSTPEVTELVLAQYNQAKNMTDSVYSLVCLSELGPEHKIKALNDFYTKWKSESVVFNKWLSMNASSSSENTFDEVIRISQSKDFDLQNPNNVQALYGGFANNLYRFHTTKQNTYDWLITEILKIDKNNPQVAARLASSGFNLTAKLPQDLKLKAQTEIKRALAISELSKNVREQLEKCV
;
A
#
# COMPACT_ATOMS: atom_id res chain seq x y z
N MET A 1 -16.72 -5.32 -2.08
CA MET A 1 -17.80 -4.76 -1.24
C MET A 1 -17.28 -4.16 0.07
N LEU A 2 -16.52 -4.86 0.88
CA LEU A 2 -16.05 -4.42 2.23
C LEU A 2 -15.32 -3.06 2.25
N PHE A 3 -14.47 -2.78 1.27
CA PHE A 3 -13.66 -1.55 1.24
C PHE A 3 -14.43 -0.31 0.79
N ARG A 4 -15.38 -0.45 -0.14
CA ARG A 4 -16.30 0.66 -0.46
C ARG A 4 -17.09 1.07 0.78
N SER A 5 -17.51 0.08 1.59
CA SER A 5 -18.18 0.32 2.86
C SER A 5 -17.27 1.04 3.87
N LYS A 6 -15.99 0.64 4.00
CA LYS A 6 -15.03 1.30 4.90
C LYS A 6 -14.85 2.78 4.52
N LYS A 7 -14.60 3.08 3.24
CA LYS A 7 -14.45 4.46 2.77
C LYS A 7 -15.73 5.28 3.01
N ALA A 8 -16.89 4.73 2.68
CA ALA A 8 -18.17 5.38 2.92
C ALA A 8 -18.40 5.67 4.41
N ILE A 9 -18.16 4.69 5.29
CA ILE A 9 -18.28 4.86 6.75
C ILE A 9 -17.32 5.95 7.24
N THR A 10 -16.06 5.92 6.83
CA THR A 10 -15.05 6.90 7.24
C THR A 10 -15.44 8.31 6.79
N THR A 11 -15.91 8.45 5.55
CA THR A 11 -16.37 9.75 5.01
C THR A 11 -17.61 10.25 5.73
N THR A 12 -18.61 9.40 5.96
CA THR A 12 -19.83 9.76 6.68
C THR A 12 -19.51 10.19 8.12
N PHE A 13 -18.70 9.40 8.83
CA PHE A 13 -18.27 9.72 10.18
C PHE A 13 -17.51 11.06 10.23
N GLY A 14 -16.57 11.26 9.31
CA GLY A 14 -15.81 12.52 9.21
C GLY A 14 -16.70 13.73 8.99
N LYS A 15 -17.68 13.63 8.07
CA LYS A 15 -18.64 14.73 7.81
C LYS A 15 -19.55 15.03 8.99
N GLN A 16 -20.10 14.00 9.64
CA GLN A 16 -21.02 14.17 10.76
C GLN A 16 -20.36 14.71 12.02
N ASN A 17 -19.04 14.52 12.17
CA ASN A 17 -18.29 14.90 13.37
C ASN A 17 -17.18 15.92 13.10
N ALA A 18 -17.25 16.65 11.98
CA ALA A 18 -16.15 17.49 11.50
C ALA A 18 -15.68 18.51 12.54
N GLU A 19 -16.60 19.23 13.18
CA GLU A 19 -16.29 20.24 14.21
C GLU A 19 -15.60 19.61 15.43
N THR A 20 -16.14 18.51 15.95
CA THR A 20 -15.56 17.79 17.08
C THR A 20 -14.16 17.25 16.75
N LEU A 21 -14.00 16.66 15.57
CA LEU A 21 -12.71 16.17 15.09
C LEU A 21 -11.69 17.29 14.94
N LEU A 22 -12.10 18.44 14.44
CA LEU A 22 -11.23 19.60 14.30
C LEU A 22 -10.81 20.16 15.67
N SER A 23 -11.72 20.19 16.64
CA SER A 23 -11.41 20.57 18.03
C SER A 23 -10.35 19.63 18.63
N PHE A 24 -10.55 18.31 18.54
CA PHE A 24 -9.56 17.33 19.01
C PHE A 24 -8.22 17.45 18.30
N TYR A 25 -8.22 17.67 16.98
CA TYR A 25 -6.97 17.90 16.26
C TYR A 25 -6.21 19.11 16.81
N ASN A 26 -6.90 20.23 17.02
CA ASN A 26 -6.29 21.46 17.54
C ASN A 26 -5.76 21.32 18.97
N GLU A 27 -6.44 20.54 19.82
CA GLU A 27 -5.97 20.24 21.17
C GLU A 27 -4.69 19.39 21.17
N LEU A 28 -4.55 18.50 20.16
CA LEU A 28 -3.47 17.51 20.08
C LEU A 28 -2.30 17.95 19.19
N LYS A 29 -2.46 18.97 18.33
CA LYS A 29 -1.48 19.30 17.28
C LYS A 29 -0.09 19.60 17.80
N ASP A 30 0.02 20.21 18.97
CA ASP A 30 1.28 20.62 19.59
C ASP A 30 1.79 19.61 20.65
N GLN A 31 1.07 18.50 20.86
CA GLN A 31 1.46 17.48 21.82
C GLN A 31 2.38 16.45 21.17
N ASP A 32 3.54 16.18 21.80
CA ASP A 32 4.56 15.26 21.23
C ASP A 32 4.57 13.86 21.87
N GLN A 33 3.64 13.57 22.76
CA GLN A 33 3.48 12.25 23.37
C GLN A 33 2.99 11.23 22.31
N VAL A 34 3.47 9.99 22.40
CA VAL A 34 3.15 8.92 21.42
C VAL A 34 1.64 8.72 21.25
N GLY A 35 0.89 8.68 22.36
CA GLY A 35 -0.57 8.53 22.33
C GLY A 35 -1.28 9.72 21.67
N ALA A 36 -0.88 10.94 22.01
CA ALA A 36 -1.42 12.16 21.44
C ALA A 36 -1.16 12.24 19.93
N ARG A 37 0.07 11.95 19.49
CA ARG A 37 0.41 11.86 18.05
C ARG A 37 -0.43 10.82 17.31
N SER A 38 -0.57 9.64 17.90
CA SER A 38 -1.37 8.56 17.29
C SER A 38 -2.83 8.99 17.12
N LEU A 39 -3.43 9.57 18.16
CA LEU A 39 -4.81 10.05 18.12
C LEU A 39 -4.97 11.21 17.12
N LYS A 40 -4.09 12.23 17.19
CA LYS A 40 -4.06 13.35 16.23
C LYS A 40 -4.07 12.87 14.78
N ASN A 41 -3.17 11.95 14.43
CA ASN A 41 -3.05 11.43 13.07
C ASN A 41 -4.29 10.60 12.66
N LYS A 42 -4.89 9.88 13.60
CA LYS A 42 -6.15 9.17 13.36
C LYS A 42 -7.31 10.15 13.11
N VAL A 43 -7.42 11.18 13.91
CA VAL A 43 -8.39 12.27 13.72
C VAL A 43 -8.20 12.92 12.35
N LEU A 44 -6.96 13.27 12.00
CA LEU A 44 -6.64 13.84 10.69
C LEU A 44 -7.08 12.93 9.53
N SER A 45 -6.98 11.61 9.67
CA SER A 45 -7.42 10.67 8.62
C SER A 45 -8.94 10.67 8.43
N TYR A 46 -9.73 10.90 9.46
CA TYR A 46 -11.18 11.08 9.36
C TYR A 46 -11.55 12.43 8.73
N LEU A 47 -10.86 13.50 9.11
CA LEU A 47 -11.03 14.81 8.49
C LEU A 47 -10.68 14.76 7.00
N ALA A 48 -9.53 14.18 6.63
CA ALA A 48 -9.08 14.03 5.24
C ALA A 48 -10.11 13.30 4.35
N ALA A 49 -10.84 12.34 4.90
CA ALA A 49 -11.90 11.63 4.18
C ALA A 49 -13.08 12.53 3.76
N THR A 50 -13.20 13.75 4.31
CA THR A 50 -14.22 14.73 3.88
C THR A 50 -13.83 15.47 2.61
N SER A 51 -12.54 15.56 2.32
CA SER A 51 -11.93 16.18 1.12
C SER A 51 -12.35 17.64 0.90
N THR A 52 -12.50 18.42 1.99
CA THR A 52 -12.78 19.85 1.88
C THR A 52 -11.47 20.64 1.67
N PRO A 53 -11.51 21.85 1.06
CA PRO A 53 -10.33 22.68 0.88
C PRO A 53 -9.61 23.00 2.20
N GLU A 54 -10.36 23.32 3.24
CA GLU A 54 -9.82 23.65 4.57
C GLU A 54 -9.06 22.47 5.17
N VAL A 55 -9.59 21.26 5.00
CA VAL A 55 -8.92 20.04 5.47
C VAL A 55 -7.69 19.74 4.63
N THR A 56 -7.72 20.01 3.32
CA THR A 56 -6.55 19.86 2.45
C THR A 56 -5.41 20.76 2.92
N GLU A 57 -5.68 22.02 3.22
CA GLU A 57 -4.69 22.95 3.77
C GLU A 57 -4.17 22.50 5.14
N LEU A 58 -5.04 21.96 5.99
CA LEU A 58 -4.64 21.41 7.29
C LEU A 58 -3.66 20.25 7.16
N VAL A 59 -3.92 19.32 6.22
CA VAL A 59 -3.04 18.17 5.94
C VAL A 59 -1.71 18.63 5.35
N LEU A 60 -1.73 19.59 4.43
CA LEU A 60 -0.52 20.21 3.86
C LEU A 60 0.31 20.92 4.93
N ALA A 61 -0.33 21.66 5.81
CA ALA A 61 0.35 22.32 6.92
C ALA A 61 1.05 21.31 7.83
N GLN A 62 0.36 20.23 8.24
CA GLN A 62 0.99 19.19 9.04
C GLN A 62 2.15 18.52 8.30
N TYR A 63 2.02 18.22 7.00
CA TYR A 63 3.09 17.62 6.20
C TYR A 63 4.34 18.49 6.17
N ASN A 64 4.17 19.78 5.88
CA ASN A 64 5.26 20.74 5.76
C ASN A 64 5.95 21.05 7.09
N GLN A 65 5.20 21.02 8.20
CA GLN A 65 5.68 21.36 9.54
C GLN A 65 6.07 20.14 10.39
N ALA A 66 5.92 18.92 9.85
CA ALA A 66 6.17 17.69 10.58
C ALA A 66 7.60 17.60 11.13
N LYS A 67 7.72 17.50 12.45
CA LYS A 67 9.01 17.36 13.16
C LYS A 67 9.43 15.91 13.36
N ASN A 68 8.58 14.96 13.01
CA ASN A 68 8.83 13.53 13.16
C ASN A 68 8.27 12.74 11.97
N MET A 69 8.82 11.53 11.77
CA MET A 69 8.45 10.67 10.65
C MET A 69 7.00 10.18 10.72
N THR A 70 6.44 10.03 11.91
CA THR A 70 5.04 9.58 12.08
C THR A 70 4.08 10.60 11.47
N ASP A 71 4.20 11.87 11.83
CA ASP A 71 3.35 12.94 11.29
C ASP A 71 3.56 13.11 9.79
N SER A 72 4.82 13.07 9.31
CA SER A 72 5.12 13.14 7.87
C SER A 72 4.43 12.04 7.07
N VAL A 73 4.54 10.79 7.53
CA VAL A 73 3.96 9.62 6.82
C VAL A 73 2.43 9.66 6.87
N TYR A 74 1.83 9.98 8.01
CA TYR A 74 0.37 10.05 8.10
C TYR A 74 -0.22 11.18 7.24
N SER A 75 0.41 12.36 7.23
CA SER A 75 0.00 13.44 6.34
C SER A 75 0.13 13.04 4.87
N LEU A 76 1.22 12.36 4.50
CA LEU A 76 1.45 11.89 3.14
C LEU A 76 0.38 10.87 2.70
N VAL A 77 -0.03 9.95 3.60
CA VAL A 77 -1.14 9.03 3.34
C VAL A 77 -2.45 9.81 3.15
N CYS A 78 -2.73 10.81 3.98
CA CYS A 78 -3.91 11.65 3.81
C CYS A 78 -3.89 12.42 2.48
N LEU A 79 -2.76 13.02 2.11
CA LEU A 79 -2.59 13.73 0.82
C LEU A 79 -2.82 12.80 -0.37
N SER A 80 -2.42 11.54 -0.27
CA SER A 80 -2.63 10.56 -1.35
C SER A 80 -4.10 10.19 -1.58
N GLU A 81 -4.98 10.47 -0.62
CA GLU A 81 -6.43 10.25 -0.74
C GLU A 81 -7.21 11.52 -1.15
N LEU A 82 -6.60 12.71 -1.01
CA LEU A 82 -7.23 14.00 -1.29
C LEU A 82 -7.25 14.36 -2.79
N GLY A 83 -6.34 13.79 -3.58
CA GLY A 83 -6.34 14.00 -5.01
C GLY A 83 -5.01 13.64 -5.67
N PRO A 84 -5.00 13.38 -6.99
CA PRO A 84 -3.81 12.91 -7.68
C PRO A 84 -2.67 13.95 -7.69
N GLU A 85 -2.98 15.23 -7.79
CA GLU A 85 -1.98 16.32 -7.80
C GLU A 85 -1.26 16.44 -6.46
N HIS A 86 -2.00 16.42 -5.34
CA HIS A 86 -1.41 16.45 -4.00
C HIS A 86 -0.57 15.21 -3.73
N LYS A 87 -1.08 14.05 -4.14
CA LYS A 87 -0.37 12.77 -4.04
C LYS A 87 0.96 12.80 -4.78
N ILE A 88 0.96 13.17 -6.06
CA ILE A 88 2.16 13.16 -6.91
C ILE A 88 3.22 14.08 -6.32
N LYS A 89 2.85 15.33 -6.00
CA LYS A 89 3.77 16.31 -5.43
C LYS A 89 4.36 15.80 -4.11
N ALA A 90 3.53 15.39 -3.17
CA ALA A 90 3.97 14.99 -1.84
C ALA A 90 4.83 13.69 -1.87
N LEU A 91 4.48 12.71 -2.71
CA LEU A 91 5.28 11.50 -2.89
C LEU A 91 6.64 11.77 -3.54
N ASN A 92 6.71 12.70 -4.50
CA ASN A 92 7.96 13.10 -5.14
C ASN A 92 8.87 13.88 -4.18
N ASP A 93 8.31 14.80 -3.39
CA ASP A 93 9.06 15.51 -2.35
C ASP A 93 9.62 14.54 -1.30
N PHE A 94 8.78 13.62 -0.83
CA PHE A 94 9.18 12.61 0.14
C PHE A 94 10.28 11.69 -0.41
N TYR A 95 10.12 11.21 -1.65
CA TYR A 95 11.15 10.42 -2.33
C TYR A 95 12.47 11.19 -2.45
N THR A 96 12.43 12.41 -2.96
CA THR A 96 13.64 13.23 -3.15
C THR A 96 14.39 13.44 -1.85
N LYS A 97 13.67 13.68 -0.76
CA LYS A 97 14.22 13.91 0.57
C LYS A 97 14.80 12.66 1.23
N TRP A 98 14.20 11.49 0.99
CA TRP A 98 14.43 10.31 1.82
C TRP A 98 14.91 9.06 1.07
N LYS A 99 15.10 9.10 -0.24
CA LYS A 99 15.48 7.91 -1.03
C LYS A 99 16.78 7.25 -0.60
N SER A 100 17.72 8.00 0.01
CA SER A 100 18.97 7.48 0.56
C SER A 100 18.81 6.74 1.89
N GLU A 101 17.69 6.95 2.59
CA GLU A 101 17.40 6.33 3.87
C GLU A 101 16.58 5.05 3.66
N SER A 102 17.21 3.90 3.65
CA SER A 102 16.59 2.62 3.24
C SER A 102 15.27 2.29 3.94
N VAL A 103 15.17 2.53 5.25
CA VAL A 103 13.95 2.28 6.03
C VAL A 103 12.82 3.22 5.60
N VAL A 104 13.14 4.48 5.29
CA VAL A 104 12.17 5.49 4.86
C VAL A 104 11.78 5.26 3.39
N PHE A 105 12.73 4.87 2.55
CA PHE A 105 12.47 4.48 1.17
C PHE A 105 11.47 3.31 1.10
N ASN A 106 11.60 2.30 1.95
CA ASN A 106 10.63 1.21 2.05
C ASN A 106 9.20 1.69 2.42
N LYS A 107 9.07 2.75 3.23
CA LYS A 107 7.76 3.37 3.49
C LYS A 107 7.17 3.99 2.23
N TRP A 108 8.00 4.71 1.45
CA TRP A 108 7.59 5.28 0.16
C TRP A 108 7.15 4.19 -0.83
N LEU A 109 7.89 3.08 -0.94
CA LEU A 109 7.51 1.92 -1.74
C LEU A 109 6.13 1.39 -1.32
N SER A 110 5.93 1.18 -0.02
CA SER A 110 4.66 0.66 0.51
C SER A 110 3.48 1.62 0.28
N MET A 111 3.69 2.93 0.38
CA MET A 111 2.64 3.92 0.12
C MET A 111 2.20 3.93 -1.35
N ASN A 112 3.15 3.82 -2.30
CA ASN A 112 2.81 3.68 -3.70
C ASN A 112 2.04 2.39 -3.98
N ALA A 113 2.50 1.28 -3.43
CA ALA A 113 1.91 -0.05 -3.61
C ALA A 113 0.49 -0.18 -3.02
N SER A 114 0.22 0.47 -1.89
CA SER A 114 -1.08 0.39 -1.20
C SER A 114 -2.10 1.44 -1.65
N SER A 115 -1.77 2.25 -2.64
CA SER A 115 -2.66 3.29 -3.16
C SER A 115 -3.95 2.71 -3.75
N SER A 116 -5.07 3.43 -3.59
CA SER A 116 -6.36 3.10 -4.19
C SER A 116 -6.51 3.58 -5.64
N SER A 117 -5.53 4.31 -6.19
CA SER A 117 -5.53 4.84 -7.56
C SER A 117 -5.61 3.75 -8.63
N GLU A 118 -6.29 4.03 -9.74
CA GLU A 118 -6.38 3.09 -10.88
C GLU A 118 -5.02 2.78 -11.50
N ASN A 119 -4.10 3.72 -11.47
CA ASN A 119 -2.76 3.58 -12.03
C ASN A 119 -1.76 2.91 -11.07
N THR A 120 -2.22 2.36 -9.93
CA THR A 120 -1.32 1.79 -8.91
C THR A 120 -0.47 0.66 -9.46
N PHE A 121 -1.04 -0.22 -10.29
CA PHE A 121 -0.28 -1.33 -10.89
C PHE A 121 0.82 -0.84 -11.83
N ASP A 122 0.49 0.12 -12.71
CA ASP A 122 1.46 0.70 -13.64
C ASP A 122 2.59 1.41 -12.88
N GLU A 123 2.25 2.07 -11.78
CA GLU A 123 3.22 2.73 -10.90
C GLU A 123 4.13 1.71 -10.19
N VAL A 124 3.59 0.58 -9.73
CA VAL A 124 4.38 -0.52 -9.15
C VAL A 124 5.37 -1.07 -10.16
N ILE A 125 4.94 -1.30 -11.41
CA ILE A 125 5.82 -1.74 -12.50
C ILE A 125 6.91 -0.69 -12.76
N ARG A 126 6.54 0.58 -12.90
CA ARG A 126 7.49 1.68 -13.14
C ARG A 126 8.55 1.76 -12.04
N ILE A 127 8.14 1.68 -10.78
CA ILE A 127 9.05 1.72 -9.63
C ILE A 127 9.97 0.50 -9.63
N SER A 128 9.45 -0.70 -9.91
CA SER A 128 10.24 -1.93 -9.94
C SER A 128 11.34 -1.96 -11.00
N GLN A 129 11.18 -1.15 -12.04
CA GLN A 129 12.17 -0.97 -13.12
C GLN A 129 13.14 0.19 -12.86
N SER A 130 12.95 0.94 -11.78
CA SER A 130 13.83 2.06 -11.44
C SER A 130 15.16 1.58 -10.88
N LYS A 131 16.20 2.37 -11.06
CA LYS A 131 17.55 2.10 -10.52
C LYS A 131 17.63 2.06 -8.99
N ASP A 132 16.64 2.63 -8.31
CA ASP A 132 16.61 2.73 -6.85
C ASP A 132 15.89 1.54 -6.20
N PHE A 133 15.16 0.72 -6.99
CA PHE A 133 14.55 -0.52 -6.52
C PHE A 133 15.53 -1.69 -6.67
N ASP A 134 15.80 -2.36 -5.56
CA ASP A 134 16.67 -3.53 -5.54
C ASP A 134 15.86 -4.81 -5.31
N LEU A 135 15.74 -5.64 -6.35
CA LEU A 135 15.05 -6.93 -6.31
C LEU A 135 15.74 -7.95 -5.37
N GLN A 136 17.03 -7.76 -5.07
CA GLN A 136 17.77 -8.62 -4.13
C GLN A 136 17.54 -8.20 -2.67
N ASN A 137 17.01 -7.00 -2.43
CA ASN A 137 16.71 -6.53 -1.09
C ASN A 137 15.31 -7.02 -0.64
N PRO A 138 15.22 -7.95 0.34
CA PRO A 138 13.95 -8.49 0.80
C PRO A 138 12.96 -7.43 1.30
N ASN A 139 13.47 -6.33 1.87
CA ASN A 139 12.62 -5.25 2.38
C ASN A 139 12.01 -4.43 1.24
N ASN A 140 12.77 -4.18 0.15
CA ASN A 140 12.22 -3.53 -1.05
C ASN A 140 11.12 -4.39 -1.69
N VAL A 141 11.39 -5.68 -1.86
CA VAL A 141 10.42 -6.64 -2.40
C VAL A 141 9.15 -6.69 -1.55
N GLN A 142 9.30 -6.82 -0.23
CA GLN A 142 8.15 -6.86 0.67
C GLN A 142 7.38 -5.53 0.67
N ALA A 143 8.07 -4.40 0.63
CA ALA A 143 7.45 -3.08 0.65
C ALA A 143 6.66 -2.80 -0.64
N LEU A 144 7.22 -3.09 -1.80
CA LEU A 144 6.58 -2.81 -3.09
C LEU A 144 5.66 -3.95 -3.53
N TYR A 145 6.20 -5.15 -3.71
CA TYR A 145 5.44 -6.27 -4.26
C TYR A 145 4.47 -6.86 -3.23
N GLY A 146 4.95 -7.08 -2.00
CA GLY A 146 4.10 -7.52 -0.90
C GLY A 146 3.02 -6.49 -0.54
N GLY A 147 3.37 -5.21 -0.55
CA GLY A 147 2.42 -4.11 -0.38
C GLY A 147 1.33 -4.11 -1.43
N PHE A 148 1.67 -4.30 -2.71
CA PHE A 148 0.71 -4.37 -3.80
C PHE A 148 -0.13 -5.67 -3.76
N ALA A 149 0.49 -6.82 -3.49
CA ALA A 149 -0.21 -8.10 -3.34
C ALA A 149 -1.27 -8.08 -2.23
N ASN A 150 -1.06 -7.28 -1.17
CA ASN A 150 -2.03 -7.03 -0.10
C ASN A 150 -3.03 -5.90 -0.42
N ASN A 151 -2.91 -5.23 -1.55
CA ASN A 151 -3.84 -4.19 -1.97
C ASN A 151 -5.09 -4.81 -2.60
N LEU A 152 -6.06 -5.14 -1.78
CA LEU A 152 -7.29 -5.81 -2.19
C LEU A 152 -8.12 -5.03 -3.24
N TYR A 153 -7.87 -3.72 -3.39
CA TYR A 153 -8.55 -2.91 -4.41
C TYR A 153 -7.99 -3.08 -5.81
N ARG A 154 -6.66 -3.24 -5.88
CA ARG A 154 -5.94 -3.12 -7.15
C ARG A 154 -5.27 -4.41 -7.58
N PHE A 155 -5.00 -5.31 -6.63
CA PHE A 155 -4.40 -6.59 -6.95
C PHE A 155 -5.43 -7.60 -7.49
N HIS A 156 -6.58 -7.74 -6.82
CA HIS A 156 -7.63 -8.67 -7.25
C HIS A 156 -8.55 -8.01 -8.28
N THR A 157 -8.13 -8.03 -9.54
CA THR A 157 -8.86 -7.39 -10.66
C THR A 157 -8.87 -8.27 -11.91
N THR A 158 -9.94 -8.11 -12.72
CA THR A 158 -10.00 -8.73 -14.06
C THR A 158 -9.45 -7.83 -15.15
N LYS A 159 -9.20 -6.55 -14.85
CA LYS A 159 -8.79 -5.54 -15.83
C LYS A 159 -7.30 -5.59 -16.19
N GLN A 160 -6.46 -6.15 -15.33
CA GLN A 160 -5.01 -6.19 -15.47
C GLN A 160 -4.49 -7.59 -15.11
N ASN A 161 -3.33 -7.96 -15.63
CA ASN A 161 -2.71 -9.30 -15.43
C ASN A 161 -1.86 -9.35 -14.15
N THR A 162 -2.43 -8.93 -13.02
CA THR A 162 -1.73 -8.81 -11.75
C THR A 162 -1.25 -10.16 -11.20
N TYR A 163 -2.02 -11.23 -11.40
CA TYR A 163 -1.63 -12.58 -10.95
C TYR A 163 -0.48 -13.16 -11.77
N ASP A 164 -0.53 -13.05 -13.11
CA ASP A 164 0.56 -13.45 -13.99
C ASP A 164 1.86 -12.70 -13.69
N TRP A 165 1.74 -11.37 -13.54
CA TRP A 165 2.86 -10.53 -13.15
C TRP A 165 3.47 -10.99 -11.80
N LEU A 166 2.64 -11.19 -10.76
CA LEU A 166 3.15 -11.59 -9.45
C LEU A 166 3.82 -12.97 -9.48
N ILE A 167 3.24 -13.96 -10.19
CA ILE A 167 3.87 -15.28 -10.37
C ILE A 167 5.21 -15.13 -11.09
N THR A 168 5.29 -14.29 -12.11
CA THR A 168 6.53 -14.04 -12.83
C THR A 168 7.61 -13.46 -11.92
N GLU A 169 7.27 -12.50 -11.06
CA GLU A 169 8.21 -11.93 -10.09
C GLU A 169 8.60 -12.95 -9.00
N ILE A 170 7.64 -13.74 -8.50
CA ILE A 170 7.91 -14.84 -7.56
C ILE A 170 8.96 -15.80 -8.14
N LEU A 171 8.80 -16.24 -9.39
CA LEU A 171 9.72 -17.15 -10.05
C LEU A 171 11.13 -16.56 -10.24
N LYS A 172 11.24 -15.25 -10.47
CA LYS A 172 12.55 -14.56 -10.53
C LYS A 172 13.23 -14.55 -9.17
N ILE A 173 12.47 -14.24 -8.10
CA ILE A 173 12.99 -14.13 -6.74
C ILE A 173 13.34 -15.52 -6.18
N ASP A 174 12.55 -16.54 -6.51
CA ASP A 174 12.71 -17.91 -6.00
C ASP A 174 14.10 -18.49 -6.29
N LYS A 175 14.70 -18.12 -7.43
CA LYS A 175 16.05 -18.55 -7.83
C LYS A 175 17.13 -18.14 -6.82
N ASN A 176 16.94 -17.02 -6.15
CA ASN A 176 17.95 -16.42 -5.25
C ASN A 176 17.51 -16.42 -3.78
N ASN A 177 16.21 -16.28 -3.54
CA ASN A 177 15.65 -16.19 -2.18
C ASN A 177 14.27 -16.86 -2.08
N PRO A 178 14.23 -18.20 -1.92
CA PRO A 178 12.99 -18.96 -1.80
C PRO A 178 12.08 -18.54 -0.65
N GLN A 179 12.64 -18.02 0.44
CA GLN A 179 11.83 -17.58 1.59
C GLN A 179 11.05 -16.29 1.28
N VAL A 180 11.70 -15.33 0.62
CA VAL A 180 11.03 -14.08 0.18
C VAL A 180 9.99 -14.39 -0.87
N ALA A 181 10.30 -15.25 -1.84
CA ALA A 181 9.37 -15.69 -2.86
C ALA A 181 8.13 -16.38 -2.27
N ALA A 182 8.32 -17.28 -1.30
CA ALA A 182 7.22 -17.98 -0.63
C ALA A 182 6.33 -17.01 0.17
N ARG A 183 6.93 -16.02 0.85
CA ARG A 183 6.17 -14.97 1.55
C ARG A 183 5.34 -14.14 0.58
N LEU A 184 5.90 -13.81 -0.57
CA LEU A 184 5.20 -13.07 -1.61
C LEU A 184 4.04 -13.89 -2.20
N ALA A 185 4.24 -15.19 -2.44
CA ALA A 185 3.20 -16.11 -2.86
C ALA A 185 2.02 -16.15 -1.86
N SER A 186 2.34 -16.29 -0.58
CA SER A 186 1.33 -16.22 0.48
C SER A 186 0.58 -14.88 0.47
N SER A 187 1.29 -13.75 0.38
CA SER A 187 0.66 -12.41 0.36
C SER A 187 -0.34 -12.24 -0.78
N GLY A 188 -0.01 -12.74 -1.98
CA GLY A 188 -0.86 -12.55 -3.16
C GLY A 188 -2.02 -13.54 -3.28
N PHE A 189 -1.86 -14.77 -2.74
CA PHE A 189 -2.79 -15.86 -3.07
C PHE A 189 -3.53 -16.48 -1.88
N ASN A 190 -3.25 -16.07 -0.63
CA ASN A 190 -3.92 -16.62 0.55
C ASN A 190 -5.44 -16.41 0.59
N LEU A 191 -5.95 -15.46 -0.19
CA LEU A 191 -7.38 -15.18 -0.29
C LEU A 191 -8.08 -15.87 -1.48
N THR A 192 -7.35 -16.65 -2.29
CA THR A 192 -7.87 -17.24 -3.53
C THR A 192 -9.19 -17.99 -3.32
N ALA A 193 -9.29 -18.78 -2.26
CA ALA A 193 -10.52 -19.54 -1.96
C ALA A 193 -11.75 -18.65 -1.68
N LYS A 194 -11.53 -17.39 -1.27
CA LYS A 194 -12.58 -16.42 -0.88
C LYS A 194 -12.92 -15.43 -1.99
N LEU A 195 -12.21 -15.46 -3.12
CA LEU A 195 -12.43 -14.57 -4.25
C LEU A 195 -13.73 -14.91 -5.00
N PRO A 196 -14.35 -13.94 -5.68
CA PRO A 196 -15.36 -14.20 -6.70
C PRO A 196 -14.86 -15.20 -7.74
N GLN A 197 -15.77 -15.98 -8.33
CA GLN A 197 -15.44 -17.14 -9.18
C GLN A 197 -14.52 -16.80 -10.35
N ASP A 198 -14.72 -15.68 -11.01
CA ASP A 198 -13.90 -15.20 -12.14
C ASP A 198 -12.46 -14.89 -11.73
N LEU A 199 -12.27 -14.21 -10.60
CA LEU A 199 -10.96 -13.91 -10.02
C LEU A 199 -10.28 -15.16 -9.46
N LYS A 200 -11.06 -16.03 -8.81
CA LYS A 200 -10.57 -17.32 -8.29
C LYS A 200 -10.00 -18.18 -9.42
N LEU A 201 -10.73 -18.35 -10.52
CA LEU A 201 -10.27 -19.12 -11.66
C LEU A 201 -8.98 -18.55 -12.27
N LYS A 202 -8.90 -17.23 -12.43
CA LYS A 202 -7.67 -16.57 -12.91
C LYS A 202 -6.48 -16.83 -11.99
N ALA A 203 -6.66 -16.63 -10.68
CA ALA A 203 -5.62 -16.86 -9.69
C ALA A 203 -5.14 -18.35 -9.71
N GLN A 204 -6.09 -19.29 -9.73
CA GLN A 204 -5.79 -20.73 -9.80
C GLN A 204 -5.07 -21.12 -11.09
N THR A 205 -5.37 -20.50 -12.21
CA THR A 205 -4.66 -20.74 -13.49
C THR A 205 -3.19 -20.38 -13.35
N GLU A 206 -2.88 -19.21 -12.79
CA GLU A 206 -1.50 -18.77 -12.60
C GLU A 206 -0.75 -19.58 -11.53
N ILE A 207 -1.42 -19.96 -10.44
CA ILE A 207 -0.86 -20.86 -9.44
C ILE A 207 -0.48 -22.21 -10.09
N LYS A 208 -1.37 -22.81 -10.87
CA LYS A 208 -1.11 -24.10 -11.56
C LYS A 208 0.04 -23.96 -12.54
N ARG A 209 0.14 -22.84 -13.26
CA ARG A 209 1.28 -22.55 -14.16
C ARG A 209 2.60 -22.58 -13.38
N ALA A 210 2.66 -21.94 -12.21
CA ALA A 210 3.86 -21.96 -11.38
C ALA A 210 4.18 -23.37 -10.84
N LEU A 211 3.16 -24.10 -10.36
CA LEU A 211 3.34 -25.47 -9.81
C LEU A 211 3.81 -26.48 -10.83
N ALA A 212 3.61 -26.24 -12.14
CA ALA A 212 4.11 -27.07 -13.22
C ALA A 212 5.63 -26.94 -13.47
N ILE A 213 6.29 -25.95 -12.86
CA ILE A 213 7.73 -25.71 -13.03
C ILE A 213 8.51 -26.68 -12.13
N SER A 214 9.41 -27.47 -12.73
CA SER A 214 10.21 -28.49 -12.02
C SER A 214 11.16 -27.89 -11.00
N GLU A 215 11.81 -26.78 -11.35
CA GLU A 215 12.81 -26.09 -10.51
C GLU A 215 12.20 -25.19 -9.42
N LEU A 216 10.87 -25.18 -9.28
CA LEU A 216 10.21 -24.41 -8.23
C LEU A 216 10.65 -24.89 -6.85
N SER A 217 11.14 -23.99 -5.99
CA SER A 217 11.57 -24.34 -4.65
C SER A 217 10.45 -24.98 -3.82
N LYS A 218 10.84 -25.84 -2.86
CA LYS A 218 9.89 -26.44 -1.92
C LYS A 218 9.08 -25.39 -1.14
N ASN A 219 9.71 -24.29 -0.77
CA ASN A 219 9.07 -23.21 0.00
C ASN A 219 7.93 -22.56 -0.78
N VAL A 220 8.16 -22.19 -2.04
CA VAL A 220 7.14 -21.56 -2.89
C VAL A 220 6.05 -22.57 -3.25
N ARG A 221 6.44 -23.81 -3.61
CA ARG A 221 5.50 -24.88 -3.91
C ARG A 221 4.49 -25.11 -2.79
N GLU A 222 4.98 -25.28 -1.56
CA GLU A 222 4.13 -25.48 -0.37
C GLU A 222 3.15 -24.32 -0.14
N GLN A 223 3.57 -23.07 -0.36
CA GLN A 223 2.68 -21.92 -0.20
C GLN A 223 1.61 -21.87 -1.29
N LEU A 224 1.98 -22.13 -2.54
CA LEU A 224 1.02 -22.10 -3.65
C LEU A 224 0.02 -23.26 -3.59
N GLU A 225 0.44 -24.45 -3.17
CA GLU A 225 -0.47 -25.61 -2.98
C GLU A 225 -1.55 -25.34 -1.94
N LYS A 226 -1.26 -24.57 -0.90
CA LYS A 226 -2.26 -24.13 0.10
C LYS A 226 -3.29 -23.12 -0.43
N CYS A 227 -3.03 -22.52 -1.59
CA CYS A 227 -3.84 -21.45 -2.16
C CYS A 227 -4.74 -21.91 -3.35
N VAL A 228 -4.67 -23.18 -3.74
CA VAL A 228 -5.46 -23.74 -4.88
C VAL A 228 -6.92 -23.99 -4.53
#